data_c7392a6ee0a746034f336b90a1f30a4c
#
_entry.id   c7392a6ee0a746034f336b90a1f30a4c
#
_cell.length_a   1.000
_cell.length_b   1.000
_cell.length_c   1.000
_cell.angle_alpha   90.00
_cell.angle_beta   90.00
_cell.angle_gamma   90.00
#
_symmetry.space_group_name_H-M   'P 1'
#
loop_
_entity.id
_entity.type
_entity.pdbx_description
1 polymer ?
#
loop_
_entity_poly.entity_id
_entity_poly.type
_entity_poly.pdbx_seq_one_letter_code
_entity_poly.pdbx_strand_id
1 'polypeptide(L)'
;MMKHFRFVCLGTLWLVAFLAFAADKPPAASTDVAAVETLYANLNDAASVVATIDSGLFTSYQGKDRANWQTQYLALRKEVVSRLGQVQTQSLSNQDARAVAVMKKALESMPEDGGSSLAPSGHCQDARQTSIDYAAIRHALYACFDEYGNNIDFEGKKLTRVSALEMLGSVPEPERRKRLFLAFNPLWQSINGKDESASPYRRMIAMAATATAKSGSPMDAAGQTIGAAPAEVEKWLEQILDAWRVSVRDDAVEPWDFRFNAGRADRELASAIPRDSLVPINETYYRDIGADLKQLGILYDLDPRPGKAPLAYSDFVTRGRYVKGVWQPTVARVSANYDGGGLGLLNELVHENGHAVHMMALRTRPAFMDLGDNLFVEAFADVTSWDTFEPTWQKKYLGRSAPESESLESLFSGVVLDAAWSLFELRMLRNPASDPNKIWTDITEHYLHIVPHPELSWWAVRVQLVDIPGYMVNYGLGSVVTADIRQREKQVIGPTAAGNPRWYSWISENLLQSGEEQETSALLKQFLGRPVSAEPLLDQIRRIKPSKP
;
A
#
# COMPACT_ATOMS: atom_id res chain seq x y z
N MET A 1 9.38 -60.27 -48.23
CA MET A 1 10.57 -59.44 -48.40
C MET A 1 10.34 -58.13 -47.64
N MET A 2 10.82 -58.07 -46.40
CA MET A 2 10.72 -56.92 -45.50
C MET A 2 11.92 -56.01 -45.75
N LYS A 3 11.67 -54.71 -46.01
CA LYS A 3 12.72 -53.68 -45.94
C LYS A 3 12.41 -52.75 -44.78
N HIS A 4 13.31 -52.76 -43.80
CA HIS A 4 13.35 -51.84 -42.67
C HIS A 4 13.67 -50.42 -43.11
N PHE A 5 12.83 -49.44 -42.73
CA PHE A 5 13.15 -48.03 -42.74
C PHE A 5 13.45 -47.58 -41.31
N ARG A 6 14.71 -47.21 -41.05
CA ARG A 6 15.15 -46.56 -39.83
C ARG A 6 14.84 -45.07 -39.95
N PHE A 7 13.96 -44.54 -39.11
CA PHE A 7 13.82 -43.11 -38.88
C PHE A 7 14.89 -42.67 -37.90
N VAL A 8 15.77 -41.78 -38.34
CA VAL A 8 16.70 -41.04 -37.50
C VAL A 8 15.96 -39.80 -37.05
N CYS A 9 15.54 -39.75 -35.79
CA CYS A 9 15.09 -38.50 -35.15
C CYS A 9 16.31 -37.64 -34.81
N LEU A 10 16.56 -36.60 -35.59
CA LEU A 10 17.41 -35.49 -35.17
C LEU A 10 16.62 -34.65 -34.16
N GLY A 11 16.90 -34.87 -32.88
CA GLY A 11 16.46 -34.00 -31.79
C GLY A 11 17.27 -32.70 -31.85
N THR A 12 16.68 -31.62 -32.35
CA THR A 12 17.19 -30.28 -32.16
C THR A 12 16.91 -29.89 -30.69
N LEU A 13 17.93 -30.03 -29.85
CA LEU A 13 17.95 -29.36 -28.52
C LEU A 13 17.95 -27.85 -28.79
N TRP A 14 16.83 -27.21 -28.54
CA TRP A 14 16.77 -25.78 -28.30
C TRP A 14 17.40 -25.49 -26.94
N LEU A 15 18.67 -25.10 -26.91
CA LEU A 15 19.29 -24.44 -25.77
C LEU A 15 18.60 -23.07 -25.64
N VAL A 16 17.61 -22.97 -24.76
CA VAL A 16 17.14 -21.69 -24.27
C VAL A 16 18.27 -21.17 -23.38
N ALA A 17 19.09 -20.29 -23.94
CA ALA A 17 20.05 -19.53 -23.17
C ALA A 17 19.26 -18.64 -22.20
N PHE A 18 19.12 -19.08 -20.94
CA PHE A 18 18.83 -18.19 -19.84
C PHE A 18 19.97 -17.17 -19.80
N LEU A 19 19.74 -15.98 -20.30
CA LEU A 19 20.54 -14.82 -19.94
C LEU A 19 20.33 -14.59 -18.43
N ALA A 20 21.08 -15.34 -17.64
CA ALA A 20 21.31 -15.01 -16.26
C ALA A 20 22.08 -13.68 -16.30
N PHE A 21 21.38 -12.59 -16.03
CA PHE A 21 22.02 -11.34 -15.65
C PHE A 21 22.91 -11.68 -14.46
N ALA A 22 24.20 -11.61 -14.67
CA ALA A 22 25.19 -11.70 -13.59
C ALA A 22 25.11 -10.37 -12.83
N ALA A 23 24.09 -10.22 -11.97
CA ALA A 23 24.15 -9.23 -10.92
C ALA A 23 25.33 -9.63 -10.03
N ASP A 24 26.25 -8.72 -9.83
CA ASP A 24 27.39 -8.94 -8.93
C ASP A 24 26.85 -9.39 -7.58
N LYS A 25 27.45 -10.47 -7.07
CA LYS A 25 27.10 -11.00 -5.76
C LYS A 25 27.31 -9.89 -4.73
N PRO A 26 26.30 -9.59 -3.88
CA PRO A 26 26.47 -8.57 -2.86
C PRO A 26 27.73 -8.84 -2.02
N PRO A 27 28.45 -7.79 -1.55
CA PRO A 27 29.66 -7.95 -0.78
C PRO A 27 29.42 -8.84 0.44
N ALA A 28 30.37 -9.75 0.72
CA ALA A 28 30.24 -10.71 1.81
C ALA A 28 30.24 -9.99 3.16
N ALA A 29 29.27 -10.33 4.02
CA ALA A 29 29.25 -9.90 5.41
C ALA A 29 30.42 -10.46 6.20
N SER A 30 30.79 -9.82 7.33
CA SER A 30 31.64 -10.45 8.35
C SER A 30 30.99 -11.76 8.83
N THR A 31 31.81 -12.73 9.28
CA THR A 31 31.32 -14.06 9.68
C THR A 31 30.21 -13.99 10.72
N ASP A 32 30.33 -13.08 11.69
CA ASP A 32 29.35 -12.93 12.77
C ASP A 32 28.04 -12.31 12.27
N VAL A 33 28.11 -11.29 11.42
CA VAL A 33 26.91 -10.66 10.83
C VAL A 33 26.20 -11.63 9.88
N ALA A 34 26.94 -12.39 9.05
CA ALA A 34 26.37 -13.39 8.15
C ALA A 34 25.61 -14.51 8.88
N ALA A 35 26.12 -14.92 10.06
CA ALA A 35 25.43 -15.90 10.89
C ALA A 35 24.10 -15.35 11.44
N VAL A 36 24.07 -14.08 11.85
CA VAL A 36 22.84 -13.42 12.32
C VAL A 36 21.86 -13.22 11.16
N GLU A 37 22.33 -12.80 9.99
CA GLU A 37 21.49 -12.65 8.78
C GLU A 37 20.80 -13.96 8.38
N THR A 38 21.48 -15.09 8.54
CA THR A 38 20.90 -16.42 8.28
C THR A 38 19.74 -16.71 9.24
N LEU A 39 19.91 -16.42 10.51
CA LEU A 39 18.86 -16.57 11.52
C LEU A 39 17.68 -15.60 11.27
N TYR A 40 18.01 -14.36 10.91
CA TYR A 40 17.02 -13.33 10.59
C TYR A 40 16.18 -13.70 9.36
N ALA A 41 16.78 -14.25 8.32
CA ALA A 41 16.05 -14.76 7.16
C ALA A 41 15.06 -15.88 7.57
N ASN A 42 15.49 -16.82 8.42
CA ASN A 42 14.62 -17.87 8.91
C ASN A 42 13.50 -17.34 9.83
N LEU A 43 13.79 -16.30 10.62
CA LEU A 43 12.78 -15.61 11.44
C LEU A 43 11.70 -14.96 10.54
N ASN A 44 12.11 -14.28 9.49
CA ASN A 44 11.17 -13.67 8.53
C ASN A 44 10.31 -14.72 7.83
N ASP A 45 10.86 -15.87 7.43
CA ASP A 45 10.08 -16.96 6.85
C ASP A 45 9.06 -17.52 7.86
N ALA A 46 9.45 -17.72 9.11
CA ALA A 46 8.52 -18.15 10.15
C ALA A 46 7.40 -17.12 10.40
N ALA A 47 7.73 -15.83 10.43
CA ALA A 47 6.75 -14.76 10.53
C ALA A 47 5.77 -14.77 9.35
N SER A 48 6.27 -14.92 8.11
CA SER A 48 5.43 -15.00 6.91
C SER A 48 4.46 -16.17 6.95
N VAL A 49 4.87 -17.34 7.46
CA VAL A 49 3.97 -18.51 7.61
C VAL A 49 2.90 -18.23 8.66
N VAL A 50 3.25 -17.68 9.82
CA VAL A 50 2.28 -17.36 10.88
C VAL A 50 1.25 -16.34 10.36
N ALA A 51 1.71 -15.25 9.72
CA ALA A 51 0.83 -14.24 9.14
C ALA A 51 -0.11 -14.84 8.07
N THR A 52 0.39 -15.75 7.26
CA THR A 52 -0.41 -16.45 6.23
C THR A 52 -1.51 -17.31 6.84
N ILE A 53 -1.22 -18.03 7.93
CA ILE A 53 -2.22 -18.83 8.65
C ILE A 53 -3.25 -17.89 9.29
N ASP A 54 -2.82 -16.84 9.96
CA ASP A 54 -3.70 -15.88 10.65
C ASP A 54 -4.60 -15.11 9.69
N SER A 55 -4.15 -14.88 8.47
CA SER A 55 -4.95 -14.24 7.41
C SER A 55 -5.95 -15.21 6.72
N GLY A 56 -6.02 -16.46 7.15
CA GLY A 56 -6.95 -17.44 6.60
C GLY A 56 -6.61 -17.90 5.17
N LEU A 57 -5.35 -17.76 4.74
CA LEU A 57 -4.93 -18.11 3.37
C LEU A 57 -4.59 -19.60 3.23
N PHE A 58 -4.20 -20.28 4.32
CA PHE A 58 -4.02 -21.71 4.35
C PHE A 58 -5.19 -22.40 5.05
N THR A 59 -6.20 -22.78 4.30
CA THR A 59 -7.40 -23.47 4.84
C THR A 59 -7.12 -24.87 5.36
N SER A 60 -6.01 -25.50 4.95
CA SER A 60 -5.57 -26.83 5.40
C SER A 60 -4.77 -26.80 6.71
N TYR A 61 -4.26 -25.64 7.14
CA TYR A 61 -3.50 -25.49 8.37
C TYR A 61 -4.44 -25.26 9.55
N GLN A 62 -4.33 -26.09 10.56
CA GLN A 62 -5.13 -26.04 11.78
C GLN A 62 -4.32 -25.46 12.94
N GLY A 63 -4.97 -25.16 14.06
CA GLY A 63 -4.35 -24.49 15.21
C GLY A 63 -3.04 -25.12 15.73
N LYS A 64 -2.83 -26.44 15.56
CA LYS A 64 -1.57 -27.10 15.94
C LYS A 64 -0.39 -26.65 15.07
N ASP A 65 -0.60 -26.48 13.78
CA ASP A 65 0.47 -26.06 12.85
C ASP A 65 0.85 -24.59 13.13
N ARG A 66 -0.14 -23.74 13.38
CA ARG A 66 0.09 -22.37 13.81
C ARG A 66 0.93 -22.30 15.09
N ALA A 67 0.57 -23.09 16.12
CA ALA A 67 1.30 -23.13 17.38
C ALA A 67 2.76 -23.59 17.20
N ASN A 68 3.02 -24.55 16.31
CA ASN A 68 4.37 -25.00 15.99
C ASN A 68 5.19 -23.88 15.33
N TRP A 69 4.62 -23.17 14.35
CA TRP A 69 5.29 -22.06 13.67
C TRP A 69 5.51 -20.87 14.61
N GLN A 70 4.56 -20.58 15.47
CA GLN A 70 4.71 -19.56 16.51
C GLN A 70 5.87 -19.92 17.47
N THR A 71 5.98 -21.18 17.87
CA THR A 71 7.09 -21.67 18.71
C THR A 71 8.44 -21.47 18.01
N GLN A 72 8.53 -21.77 16.72
CA GLN A 72 9.74 -21.55 15.93
C GLN A 72 10.08 -20.05 15.80
N TYR A 73 9.07 -19.23 15.51
CA TYR A 73 9.21 -17.78 15.47
C TYR A 73 9.81 -17.22 16.77
N LEU A 74 9.23 -17.59 17.92
CA LEU A 74 9.69 -17.12 19.23
C LEU A 74 11.13 -17.56 19.53
N ALA A 75 11.48 -18.80 19.19
CA ALA A 75 12.84 -19.31 19.36
C ALA A 75 13.84 -18.57 18.48
N LEU A 76 13.52 -18.36 17.19
CA LEU A 76 14.36 -17.62 16.26
C LEU A 76 14.51 -16.14 16.65
N ARG A 77 13.41 -15.48 17.05
CA ARG A 77 13.44 -14.09 17.51
C ARG A 77 14.36 -13.92 18.70
N LYS A 78 14.26 -14.80 19.70
CA LYS A 78 15.14 -14.80 20.88
C LYS A 78 16.61 -14.98 20.49
N GLU A 79 16.91 -15.89 19.58
CA GLU A 79 18.29 -16.14 19.13
C GLU A 79 18.83 -14.94 18.33
N VAL A 80 18.06 -14.37 17.41
CA VAL A 80 18.45 -13.18 16.63
C VAL A 80 18.74 -12.00 17.56
N VAL A 81 17.86 -11.70 18.52
CA VAL A 81 18.06 -10.62 19.50
C VAL A 81 19.34 -10.86 20.31
N SER A 82 19.56 -12.10 20.79
CA SER A 82 20.75 -12.47 21.55
C SER A 82 22.03 -12.28 20.74
N ARG A 83 22.05 -12.76 19.50
CA ARG A 83 23.22 -12.64 18.60
C ARG A 83 23.51 -11.20 18.20
N LEU A 84 22.47 -10.42 17.87
CA LEU A 84 22.64 -8.99 17.57
C LEU A 84 23.23 -8.21 18.75
N GLY A 85 22.91 -8.61 20.00
CA GLY A 85 23.50 -8.03 21.20
C GLY A 85 24.99 -8.36 21.37
N GLN A 86 25.48 -9.43 20.77
CA GLN A 86 26.86 -9.89 20.86
C GLN A 86 27.77 -9.33 19.74
N VAL A 87 27.20 -8.79 18.67
CA VAL A 87 27.95 -8.25 17.53
C VAL A 87 28.78 -7.05 17.98
N GLN A 88 30.10 -7.13 17.78
CA GLN A 88 31.05 -6.05 18.09
C GLN A 88 30.97 -4.96 17.03
N THR A 89 30.27 -3.87 17.33
CA THR A 89 29.95 -2.79 16.34
C THR A 89 31.17 -1.93 15.97
N GLN A 90 32.21 -1.91 16.78
CA GLN A 90 33.39 -1.01 16.62
C GLN A 90 34.28 -1.36 15.42
N SER A 91 34.21 -2.59 14.92
CA SER A 91 35.04 -3.09 13.81
C SER A 91 34.25 -3.43 12.55
N LEU A 92 33.00 -3.06 12.50
CA LEU A 92 32.14 -3.37 11.35
C LEU A 92 32.43 -2.46 10.14
N SER A 93 32.32 -3.02 8.96
CA SER A 93 32.18 -2.20 7.74
C SER A 93 30.90 -1.34 7.82
N ASN A 94 30.83 -0.25 7.07
CA ASN A 94 29.64 0.59 7.01
C ASN A 94 28.38 -0.23 6.63
N GLN A 95 28.54 -1.19 5.74
CA GLN A 95 27.46 -2.05 5.29
C GLN A 95 27.00 -3.05 6.35
N ASP A 96 27.94 -3.63 7.12
CA ASP A 96 27.60 -4.50 8.24
C ASP A 96 26.96 -3.72 9.40
N ALA A 97 27.46 -2.52 9.68
CA ALA A 97 26.86 -1.63 10.67
C ALA A 97 25.41 -1.28 10.30
N ARG A 98 25.15 -0.98 9.01
CA ARG A 98 23.78 -0.76 8.51
C ARG A 98 22.94 -2.03 8.61
N ALA A 99 23.45 -3.20 8.22
CA ALA A 99 22.72 -4.46 8.33
C ALA A 99 22.25 -4.73 9.78
N VAL A 100 23.14 -4.50 10.76
CA VAL A 100 22.81 -4.61 12.18
C VAL A 100 21.74 -3.60 12.59
N ALA A 101 21.82 -2.35 12.12
CA ALA A 101 20.84 -1.32 12.43
C ALA A 101 19.45 -1.65 11.84
N VAL A 102 19.39 -2.08 10.57
CA VAL A 102 18.15 -2.48 9.91
C VAL A 102 17.48 -3.66 10.62
N MET A 103 18.24 -4.73 10.91
CA MET A 103 17.71 -5.89 11.65
C MET A 103 17.19 -5.50 13.05
N LYS A 104 17.86 -4.59 13.76
CA LYS A 104 17.39 -4.10 15.07
C LYS A 104 16.08 -3.32 14.93
N LYS A 105 16.00 -2.39 13.98
CA LYS A 105 14.78 -1.60 13.70
C LYS A 105 13.61 -2.51 13.33
N ALA A 106 13.84 -3.51 12.48
CA ALA A 106 12.81 -4.47 12.09
C ALA A 106 12.28 -5.29 13.29
N LEU A 107 13.16 -5.72 14.18
CA LEU A 107 12.77 -6.45 15.40
C LEU A 107 11.89 -5.64 16.36
N GLU A 108 12.02 -4.30 16.37
CA GLU A 108 11.17 -3.40 17.17
C GLU A 108 9.71 -3.38 16.68
N SER A 109 9.51 -3.55 15.37
CA SER A 109 8.17 -3.59 14.75
C SER A 109 7.57 -5.00 14.70
N MET A 110 8.38 -6.05 14.83
CA MET A 110 7.90 -7.44 14.84
C MET A 110 7.13 -7.76 16.12
N PRO A 111 5.94 -8.41 16.03
CA PRO A 111 5.17 -8.82 17.20
C PRO A 111 6.00 -9.67 18.17
N GLU A 112 5.95 -9.36 19.47
CA GLU A 112 6.72 -10.11 20.47
C GLU A 112 6.22 -11.54 20.66
N ASP A 113 4.94 -11.77 20.47
CA ASP A 113 4.26 -13.07 20.64
C ASP A 113 4.14 -13.86 19.34
N GLY A 114 4.60 -13.31 18.21
CA GLY A 114 4.47 -13.92 16.89
C GLY A 114 3.04 -13.94 16.36
N GLY A 115 2.14 -13.17 16.97
CA GLY A 115 0.77 -12.98 16.47
C GLY A 115 0.75 -12.03 15.28
N SER A 116 -0.32 -12.13 14.46
CA SER A 116 -0.60 -11.12 13.45
C SER A 116 -1.09 -9.84 14.12
N SER A 117 -0.55 -8.69 13.73
CA SER A 117 -1.07 -7.37 14.13
C SER A 117 -2.50 -7.11 13.64
N LEU A 118 -3.02 -7.98 12.77
CA LEU A 118 -4.36 -7.87 12.18
C LEU A 118 -5.48 -8.43 13.08
N ALA A 119 -5.15 -9.10 14.20
CA ALA A 119 -6.16 -9.57 15.14
C ALA A 119 -6.42 -8.50 16.21
N PRO A 120 -7.60 -7.87 16.27
CA PRO A 120 -7.91 -6.88 17.30
C PRO A 120 -7.90 -7.56 18.67
N SER A 121 -7.04 -7.07 19.60
CA SER A 121 -6.95 -7.55 20.98
C SER A 121 -7.88 -6.82 21.95
N GLY A 122 -8.73 -5.90 21.46
CA GLY A 122 -9.64 -5.06 22.22
C GLY A 122 -11.10 -5.30 21.86
N HIS A 123 -12.00 -4.78 22.71
CA HIS A 123 -13.43 -4.72 22.43
C HIS A 123 -13.86 -3.27 22.20
N CYS A 124 -14.77 -3.04 21.25
CA CYS A 124 -15.23 -1.69 20.90
C CYS A 124 -15.78 -0.93 22.13
N GLN A 125 -16.49 -1.60 23.03
CA GLN A 125 -17.02 -0.99 24.26
C GLN A 125 -15.92 -0.37 25.15
N ASP A 126 -14.68 -0.86 25.09
CA ASP A 126 -13.56 -0.39 25.90
C ASP A 126 -13.11 1.02 25.49
N ALA A 127 -13.35 1.42 24.24
CA ALA A 127 -13.05 2.76 23.75
C ALA A 127 -13.72 3.88 24.57
N ARG A 128 -14.80 3.58 25.30
CA ARG A 128 -15.52 4.54 26.14
C ARG A 128 -14.93 4.69 27.56
N GLN A 129 -14.01 3.81 27.96
CA GLN A 129 -13.39 3.87 29.30
C GLN A 129 -12.47 5.09 29.40
N THR A 130 -12.59 5.85 30.47
CA THR A 130 -11.80 7.08 30.68
C THR A 130 -10.38 6.83 31.17
N SER A 131 -10.13 5.70 31.82
CA SER A 131 -8.82 5.30 32.38
C SER A 131 -7.99 4.41 31.46
N ILE A 132 -8.34 4.32 30.17
CA ILE A 132 -7.66 3.48 29.19
C ILE A 132 -6.33 4.12 28.75
N ASP A 133 -5.28 3.34 28.55
CA ASP A 133 -4.01 3.81 28.00
C ASP A 133 -4.03 3.94 26.47
N TYR A 134 -2.94 4.49 25.90
CA TYR A 134 -2.87 4.77 24.47
C TYR A 134 -2.94 3.50 23.60
N ALA A 135 -2.27 2.43 23.97
CA ALA A 135 -2.31 1.19 23.21
C ALA A 135 -3.71 0.55 23.27
N ALA A 136 -4.28 0.50 24.45
CA ALA A 136 -5.60 -0.09 24.66
C ALA A 136 -6.72 0.70 23.96
N ILE A 137 -6.69 2.06 23.96
CA ILE A 137 -7.70 2.84 23.23
C ILE A 137 -7.58 2.67 21.71
N ARG A 138 -6.36 2.55 21.17
CA ARG A 138 -6.15 2.23 19.76
C ARG A 138 -6.77 0.88 19.40
N HIS A 139 -6.44 -0.17 20.16
CA HIS A 139 -7.00 -1.51 19.94
C HIS A 139 -8.53 -1.53 20.04
N ALA A 140 -9.09 -0.79 21.01
CA ALA A 140 -10.54 -0.68 21.16
C ALA A 140 -11.19 0.05 19.97
N LEU A 141 -10.59 1.14 19.49
CA LEU A 141 -11.09 1.86 18.30
C LEU A 141 -10.93 1.06 17.01
N TYR A 142 -9.84 0.29 16.89
CA TYR A 142 -9.69 -0.65 15.78
C TYR A 142 -10.78 -1.73 15.81
N ALA A 143 -11.08 -2.28 16.99
CA ALA A 143 -12.17 -3.23 17.16
C ALA A 143 -13.55 -2.62 16.83
N CYS A 144 -13.79 -1.33 17.18
CA CYS A 144 -14.98 -0.61 16.73
C CYS A 144 -15.05 -0.50 15.21
N PHE A 145 -13.91 -0.19 14.60
CA PHE A 145 -13.81 -0.06 13.16
C PHE A 145 -14.11 -1.39 12.43
N ASP A 146 -13.56 -2.50 12.95
CA ASP A 146 -13.83 -3.83 12.41
C ASP A 146 -15.30 -4.24 12.61
N GLU A 147 -15.84 -4.07 13.81
CA GLU A 147 -17.23 -4.43 14.15
C GLU A 147 -18.24 -3.68 13.29
N TYR A 148 -18.16 -2.35 13.23
CA TYR A 148 -19.14 -1.52 12.51
C TYR A 148 -18.80 -1.37 11.03
N GLY A 149 -17.53 -1.39 10.64
CA GLY A 149 -17.09 -1.29 9.25
C GLY A 149 -17.40 -2.54 8.41
N ASN A 150 -17.54 -3.70 9.06
CA ASN A 150 -17.96 -4.94 8.39
C ASN A 150 -19.46 -5.21 8.47
N ASN A 151 -20.25 -4.32 9.08
CA ASN A 151 -21.67 -4.53 9.34
C ASN A 151 -22.54 -3.32 8.98
N ILE A 152 -22.22 -2.62 7.89
CA ILE A 152 -23.02 -1.48 7.42
C ILE A 152 -24.36 -2.00 6.92
N ASP A 153 -25.45 -1.57 7.58
CA ASP A 153 -26.80 -2.01 7.25
C ASP A 153 -27.39 -1.11 6.15
N PHE A 154 -27.61 -1.68 4.98
CA PHE A 154 -28.19 -0.96 3.87
C PHE A 154 -29.19 -1.83 3.10
N GLU A 155 -30.44 -1.37 3.02
CA GLU A 155 -31.55 -2.05 2.33
C GLU A 155 -31.71 -3.52 2.76
N GLY A 156 -31.54 -3.80 4.07
CA GLY A 156 -31.70 -5.12 4.66
C GLY A 156 -30.52 -6.07 4.42
N LYS A 157 -29.40 -5.55 3.90
CA LYS A 157 -28.15 -6.30 3.71
C LYS A 157 -27.05 -5.74 4.61
N LYS A 158 -26.14 -6.61 5.05
CA LYS A 158 -24.90 -6.20 5.69
C LYS A 158 -23.81 -6.07 4.62
N LEU A 159 -23.23 -4.88 4.54
CA LEU A 159 -22.14 -4.55 3.63
C LEU A 159 -20.86 -4.37 4.43
N THR A 160 -19.74 -4.67 3.82
CA THR A 160 -18.45 -4.19 4.31
C THR A 160 -18.27 -2.71 3.95
N ARG A 161 -17.42 -2.00 4.69
CA ARG A 161 -17.04 -0.62 4.39
C ARG A 161 -16.55 -0.46 2.94
N VAL A 162 -15.72 -1.39 2.48
CA VAL A 162 -15.16 -1.36 1.10
C VAL A 162 -16.30 -1.43 0.09
N SER A 163 -17.15 -2.45 0.17
CA SER A 163 -18.29 -2.62 -0.75
C SER A 163 -19.25 -1.43 -0.70
N ALA A 164 -19.49 -0.84 0.48
CA ALA A 164 -20.36 0.33 0.60
C ALA A 164 -19.74 1.60 -0.04
N LEU A 165 -18.41 1.80 0.09
CA LEU A 165 -17.70 2.91 -0.56
C LEU A 165 -17.67 2.75 -2.09
N GLU A 166 -17.50 1.53 -2.60
CA GLU A 166 -17.58 1.23 -4.05
C GLU A 166 -18.99 1.51 -4.58
N MET A 167 -20.03 1.09 -3.85
CA MET A 167 -21.41 1.39 -4.23
C MET A 167 -21.70 2.89 -4.30
N LEU A 168 -21.09 3.74 -3.46
CA LEU A 168 -21.21 5.20 -3.58
C LEU A 168 -20.68 5.72 -4.93
N GLY A 169 -19.69 5.06 -5.53
CA GLY A 169 -19.18 5.40 -6.87
C GLY A 169 -20.07 4.95 -8.03
N SER A 170 -20.98 3.98 -7.81
CA SER A 170 -21.72 3.31 -8.87
C SER A 170 -23.25 3.53 -8.85
N VAL A 171 -23.85 3.78 -7.68
CA VAL A 171 -25.31 3.97 -7.54
C VAL A 171 -25.75 5.28 -8.21
N PRO A 172 -26.65 5.25 -9.22
CA PRO A 172 -26.99 6.45 -9.99
C PRO A 172 -27.95 7.41 -9.27
N GLU A 173 -28.77 6.93 -8.32
CA GLU A 173 -29.78 7.74 -7.65
C GLU A 173 -29.19 8.53 -6.47
N PRO A 174 -29.18 9.88 -6.48
CA PRO A 174 -28.58 10.69 -5.39
C PRO A 174 -29.14 10.39 -4.00
N GLU A 175 -30.47 10.26 -3.89
CA GLU A 175 -31.12 9.96 -2.61
C GLU A 175 -30.75 8.57 -2.07
N ARG A 176 -30.47 7.61 -2.95
CA ARG A 176 -29.99 6.29 -2.55
C ARG A 176 -28.55 6.36 -2.09
N ARG A 177 -27.68 7.12 -2.76
CA ARG A 177 -26.31 7.39 -2.31
C ARG A 177 -26.30 8.08 -0.95
N LYS A 178 -27.16 9.09 -0.75
CA LYS A 178 -27.31 9.76 0.55
C LYS A 178 -27.66 8.76 1.66
N ARG A 179 -28.66 7.90 1.46
CA ARG A 179 -29.01 6.86 2.45
C ARG A 179 -27.87 5.90 2.71
N LEU A 180 -27.16 5.47 1.65
CA LEU A 180 -25.98 4.61 1.79
C LEU A 180 -24.86 5.28 2.57
N PHE A 181 -24.59 6.55 2.28
CA PHE A 181 -23.59 7.34 3.00
C PHE A 181 -23.94 7.48 4.49
N LEU A 182 -25.20 7.79 4.80
CA LEU A 182 -25.67 7.92 6.19
C LEU A 182 -25.71 6.56 6.93
N ALA A 183 -25.73 5.44 6.22
CA ALA A 183 -25.60 4.10 6.83
C ALA A 183 -24.26 3.86 7.52
N PHE A 184 -23.24 4.69 7.27
CA PHE A 184 -21.98 4.71 8.00
C PHE A 184 -22.05 5.35 9.39
N ASN A 185 -23.14 6.02 9.77
CA ASN A 185 -23.28 6.69 11.06
C ASN A 185 -22.89 5.83 12.28
N PRO A 186 -23.26 4.54 12.38
CA PRO A 186 -22.84 3.70 13.51
C PRO A 186 -21.32 3.59 13.62
N LEU A 187 -20.61 3.45 12.49
CA LEU A 187 -19.15 3.45 12.45
C LEU A 187 -18.60 4.80 12.94
N TRP A 188 -19.07 5.90 12.39
CA TRP A 188 -18.58 7.24 12.77
C TRP A 188 -18.80 7.52 14.27
N GLN A 189 -19.98 7.17 14.80
CA GLN A 189 -20.30 7.34 16.22
C GLN A 189 -19.50 6.41 17.13
N SER A 190 -19.11 5.23 16.64
CA SER A 190 -18.26 4.34 17.43
C SER A 190 -16.85 4.94 17.62
N ILE A 191 -16.36 5.71 16.62
CA ILE A 191 -15.05 6.36 16.64
C ILE A 191 -15.09 7.73 17.35
N ASN A 192 -16.03 8.60 16.97
CA ASN A 192 -16.07 10.01 17.45
C ASN A 192 -17.25 10.34 18.39
N GLY A 193 -18.03 9.35 18.80
CA GLY A 193 -19.20 9.62 19.65
C GLY A 193 -20.22 10.52 18.94
N LYS A 194 -20.68 11.55 19.65
CA LYS A 194 -21.51 12.65 19.11
C LYS A 194 -20.68 13.93 18.93
N ASP A 195 -19.39 13.75 18.65
CA ASP A 195 -18.40 14.83 18.55
C ASP A 195 -18.18 15.62 19.87
N GLU A 196 -18.44 14.99 20.99
CA GLU A 196 -18.15 15.57 22.30
C GLU A 196 -16.63 15.70 22.55
N SER A 197 -16.22 16.67 23.38
CA SER A 197 -14.82 16.98 23.67
C SER A 197 -14.02 15.81 24.27
N ALA A 198 -14.71 14.84 24.87
CA ALA A 198 -14.14 13.61 25.43
C ALA A 198 -14.43 12.37 24.57
N SER A 199 -14.71 12.56 23.27
CA SER A 199 -14.92 11.42 22.35
C SER A 199 -13.73 10.47 22.34
N PRO A 200 -13.91 9.19 22.01
CA PRO A 200 -12.82 8.24 21.99
C PRO A 200 -11.66 8.68 21.06
N TYR A 201 -11.98 9.19 19.88
CA TYR A 201 -10.97 9.69 18.94
C TYR A 201 -10.20 10.90 19.50
N ARG A 202 -10.88 11.91 20.06
CA ARG A 202 -10.21 13.10 20.63
C ARG A 202 -9.29 12.72 21.79
N ARG A 203 -9.66 11.75 22.63
CA ARG A 203 -8.80 11.24 23.70
C ARG A 203 -7.57 10.52 23.14
N MET A 204 -7.77 9.64 22.16
CA MET A 204 -6.68 8.92 21.52
C MET A 204 -5.69 9.87 20.85
N ILE A 205 -6.16 10.86 20.09
CA ILE A 205 -5.29 11.80 19.37
C ILE A 205 -4.51 12.71 20.35
N ALA A 206 -5.11 13.07 21.48
CA ALA A 206 -4.41 13.81 22.54
C ALA A 206 -3.26 12.99 23.15
N MET A 207 -3.45 11.67 23.34
CA MET A 207 -2.40 10.77 23.78
C MET A 207 -1.33 10.60 22.70
N ALA A 208 -1.71 10.45 21.44
CA ALA A 208 -0.80 10.37 20.29
C ALA A 208 0.06 11.64 20.18
N ALA A 209 -0.55 12.82 20.26
CA ALA A 209 0.16 14.10 20.24
C ALA A 209 1.17 14.23 21.39
N THR A 210 0.84 13.72 22.58
CA THR A 210 1.76 13.70 23.72
C THR A 210 2.95 12.76 23.47
N ALA A 211 2.73 11.61 22.84
CA ALA A 211 3.79 10.67 22.48
C ALA A 211 4.70 11.27 21.39
N THR A 212 4.13 11.87 20.34
CA THR A 212 4.88 12.47 19.24
C THR A 212 5.66 13.72 19.64
N ALA A 213 5.21 14.46 20.65
CA ALA A 213 5.99 15.58 21.21
C ALA A 213 7.37 15.15 21.74
N LYS A 214 7.53 13.87 22.12
CA LYS A 214 8.80 13.31 22.62
C LYS A 214 9.64 12.63 21.55
N SER A 215 9.01 12.04 20.54
CA SER A 215 9.67 11.21 19.51
C SER A 215 9.79 11.87 18.14
N GLY A 216 9.24 13.07 17.97
CA GLY A 216 9.08 13.72 16.65
C GLY A 216 7.71 13.44 16.04
N SER A 217 7.27 14.35 15.16
CA SER A 217 6.00 14.21 14.44
C SER A 217 6.10 13.11 13.38
N PRO A 218 5.06 12.29 13.17
CA PRO A 218 4.99 11.37 12.03
C PRO A 218 5.20 12.07 10.67
N MET A 219 4.81 13.35 10.58
CA MET A 219 5.05 14.17 9.39
C MET A 219 6.53 14.46 9.17
N ASP A 220 7.28 14.71 10.27
CA ASP A 220 8.73 14.91 10.21
C ASP A 220 9.43 13.62 9.76
N ALA A 221 8.99 12.48 10.27
CA ALA A 221 9.50 11.17 9.87
C ALA A 221 9.24 10.90 8.38
N ALA A 222 8.02 11.15 7.89
CA ALA A 222 7.67 10.99 6.48
C ALA A 222 8.47 11.95 5.58
N GLY A 223 8.64 13.21 6.00
CA GLY A 223 9.51 14.17 5.31
C GLY A 223 10.95 13.67 5.22
N GLN A 224 11.50 13.17 6.32
CA GLN A 224 12.86 12.61 6.35
C GLN A 224 13.02 11.42 5.42
N THR A 225 12.01 10.53 5.35
CA THR A 225 12.01 9.36 4.46
C THR A 225 12.23 9.76 2.99
N ILE A 226 11.68 10.88 2.55
CA ILE A 226 11.82 11.36 1.16
C ILE A 226 12.81 12.53 1.03
N GLY A 227 13.46 12.93 2.10
CA GLY A 227 14.45 14.02 2.11
C GLY A 227 13.84 15.41 2.03
N ALA A 228 12.55 15.58 2.38
CA ALA A 228 11.87 16.86 2.48
C ALA A 228 11.92 17.44 3.90
N ALA A 229 12.00 18.75 4.02
CA ALA A 229 11.88 19.40 5.31
C ALA A 229 10.42 19.36 5.81
N PRO A 230 10.16 19.32 7.14
CA PRO A 230 8.79 19.26 7.69
C PRO A 230 7.86 20.37 7.16
N ALA A 231 8.38 21.59 6.98
CA ALA A 231 7.60 22.70 6.44
C ALA A 231 7.20 22.51 4.95
N GLU A 232 7.95 21.70 4.20
CA GLU A 232 7.62 21.39 2.81
C GLU A 232 6.49 20.38 2.73
N VAL A 233 6.39 19.47 3.69
CA VAL A 233 5.35 18.41 3.71
C VAL A 233 3.96 19.02 3.71
N GLU A 234 3.65 19.90 4.68
CA GLU A 234 2.34 20.55 4.74
C GLU A 234 2.09 21.41 3.49
N LYS A 235 3.10 22.16 3.06
CA LYS A 235 3.02 22.98 1.85
C LYS A 235 2.69 22.13 0.61
N TRP A 236 3.28 20.95 0.46
CA TRP A 236 2.97 20.07 -0.67
C TRP A 236 1.55 19.54 -0.59
N LEU A 237 1.06 19.13 0.59
CA LEU A 237 -0.32 18.71 0.78
C LEU A 237 -1.31 19.81 0.38
N GLU A 238 -1.07 21.04 0.83
CA GLU A 238 -1.89 22.20 0.45
C GLU A 238 -1.80 22.50 -1.05
N GLN A 239 -0.63 22.42 -1.66
CA GLN A 239 -0.45 22.62 -3.10
C GLN A 239 -1.18 21.55 -3.94
N ILE A 240 -1.18 20.29 -3.50
CA ILE A 240 -1.92 19.19 -4.14
C ILE A 240 -3.43 19.51 -4.12
N LEU A 241 -3.93 19.90 -2.96
CA LEU A 241 -5.33 20.25 -2.77
C LEU A 241 -5.73 21.51 -3.56
N ASP A 242 -4.89 22.53 -3.59
CA ASP A 242 -5.10 23.74 -4.41
C ASP A 242 -5.07 23.45 -5.91
N ALA A 243 -4.14 22.58 -6.35
CA ALA A 243 -4.08 22.18 -7.76
C ALA A 243 -5.38 21.49 -8.20
N TRP A 244 -5.93 20.63 -7.34
CA TRP A 244 -7.24 20.02 -7.58
C TRP A 244 -8.35 21.07 -7.65
N ARG A 245 -8.44 21.90 -6.61
CA ARG A 245 -9.48 22.94 -6.48
C ARG A 245 -9.64 23.79 -7.72
N VAL A 246 -8.52 24.17 -8.36
CA VAL A 246 -8.53 25.00 -9.58
C VAL A 246 -8.67 24.21 -10.88
N SER A 247 -8.57 22.88 -10.84
CA SER A 247 -8.58 22.01 -12.02
C SER A 247 -9.93 21.31 -12.24
N VAL A 248 -10.78 21.25 -11.21
CA VAL A 248 -12.13 20.69 -11.31
C VAL A 248 -13.18 21.79 -11.40
N ARG A 249 -14.43 21.43 -11.62
CA ARG A 249 -15.54 22.38 -11.60
C ARG A 249 -15.75 22.96 -10.21
N ASP A 250 -16.14 24.24 -10.17
CA ASP A 250 -16.43 24.99 -8.93
C ASP A 250 -17.87 24.73 -8.40
N ASP A 251 -18.50 23.66 -8.83
CA ASP A 251 -19.84 23.28 -8.38
C ASP A 251 -19.75 22.61 -7.01
N ALA A 252 -20.55 23.08 -6.04
CA ALA A 252 -20.63 22.45 -4.74
C ALA A 252 -21.24 21.03 -4.86
N VAL A 253 -20.57 20.05 -4.28
CA VAL A 253 -20.91 18.62 -4.37
C VAL A 253 -21.23 18.07 -2.97
N GLU A 254 -22.33 17.36 -2.85
CA GLU A 254 -22.65 16.67 -1.60
C GLU A 254 -21.62 15.55 -1.31
N PRO A 255 -21.27 15.28 -0.05
CA PRO A 255 -20.24 14.29 0.27
C PRO A 255 -20.57 12.88 -0.24
N TRP A 256 -21.87 12.52 -0.33
CA TRP A 256 -22.32 11.25 -0.90
C TRP A 256 -22.24 11.19 -2.43
N ASP A 257 -22.10 12.33 -3.11
CA ASP A 257 -21.99 12.43 -4.56
C ASP A 257 -20.54 12.54 -5.06
N PHE A 258 -19.61 12.87 -4.19
CA PHE A 258 -18.20 13.09 -4.55
C PHE A 258 -17.60 11.88 -5.29
N ARG A 259 -17.71 10.67 -4.71
CA ARG A 259 -17.20 9.45 -5.35
C ARG A 259 -17.92 9.10 -6.64
N PHE A 260 -19.22 9.36 -6.71
CA PHE A 260 -19.99 9.13 -7.94
C PHE A 260 -19.55 10.08 -9.05
N ASN A 261 -19.35 11.34 -8.76
CA ASN A 261 -18.93 12.32 -9.77
C ASN A 261 -17.52 12.01 -10.28
N ALA A 262 -16.61 11.64 -9.42
CA ALA A 262 -15.25 11.25 -9.80
C ALA A 262 -15.17 9.88 -10.53
N GLY A 263 -16.04 8.94 -10.21
CA GLY A 263 -16.01 7.58 -10.76
C GLY A 263 -16.56 7.41 -12.18
N ARG A 264 -16.53 8.45 -13.03
CA ARG A 264 -17.09 8.38 -14.40
C ARG A 264 -16.33 7.40 -15.27
N ALA A 265 -15.01 7.44 -15.26
CA ALA A 265 -14.19 6.53 -16.06
C ALA A 265 -14.43 5.06 -15.68
N ASP A 266 -14.58 4.76 -14.39
CA ASP A 266 -14.88 3.38 -13.95
C ASP A 266 -16.23 2.92 -14.48
N ARG A 267 -17.29 3.73 -14.35
CA ARG A 267 -18.62 3.36 -14.89
C ARG A 267 -18.63 3.20 -16.40
N GLU A 268 -17.90 4.04 -17.13
CA GLU A 268 -17.79 3.93 -18.60
C GLU A 268 -17.08 2.65 -19.02
N LEU A 269 -16.05 2.24 -18.29
CA LEU A 269 -15.21 1.09 -18.60
C LEU A 269 -15.68 -0.22 -17.96
N ALA A 270 -16.60 -0.19 -17.00
CA ALA A 270 -17.03 -1.34 -16.21
C ALA A 270 -17.40 -2.57 -17.06
N SER A 271 -18.13 -2.37 -18.17
CA SER A 271 -18.51 -3.47 -19.07
C SER A 271 -17.35 -4.13 -19.82
N ALA A 272 -16.22 -3.45 -19.92
CA ALA A 272 -15.00 -3.98 -20.54
C ALA A 272 -14.12 -4.76 -19.55
N ILE A 273 -14.44 -4.71 -18.26
CA ILE A 273 -13.63 -5.29 -17.20
C ILE A 273 -14.49 -6.22 -16.32
N PRO A 274 -15.01 -7.35 -16.87
CA PRO A 274 -15.66 -8.35 -16.04
C PRO A 274 -14.65 -9.01 -15.09
N ARG A 275 -15.12 -9.58 -13.96
CA ARG A 275 -14.26 -10.20 -12.95
C ARG A 275 -13.21 -11.16 -13.53
N ASP A 276 -13.62 -12.03 -14.44
CA ASP A 276 -12.74 -13.06 -15.00
C ASP A 276 -11.65 -12.47 -15.92
N SER A 277 -11.76 -11.19 -16.30
CA SER A 277 -10.74 -10.51 -17.11
C SER A 277 -9.66 -9.81 -16.27
N LEU A 278 -9.84 -9.64 -14.96
CA LEU A 278 -8.90 -8.92 -14.10
C LEU A 278 -7.48 -9.50 -14.20
N VAL A 279 -7.32 -10.79 -13.92
CA VAL A 279 -6.01 -11.47 -13.96
C VAL A 279 -5.42 -11.48 -15.39
N PRO A 280 -6.16 -11.90 -16.44
CA PRO A 280 -5.63 -11.87 -17.80
C PRO A 280 -5.15 -10.49 -18.29
N ILE A 281 -5.88 -9.42 -17.98
CA ILE A 281 -5.48 -8.05 -18.34
C ILE A 281 -4.20 -7.66 -17.59
N ASN A 282 -4.19 -7.85 -16.27
CA ASN A 282 -3.05 -7.56 -15.40
C ASN A 282 -1.78 -8.31 -15.84
N GLU A 283 -1.85 -9.62 -16.08
CA GLU A 283 -0.72 -10.43 -16.54
C GLU A 283 -0.22 -9.97 -17.92
N THR A 284 -1.13 -9.59 -18.83
CA THR A 284 -0.76 -9.10 -20.16
C THR A 284 -0.01 -7.77 -20.05
N TYR A 285 -0.49 -6.84 -19.22
CA TYR A 285 0.17 -5.57 -19.00
C TYR A 285 1.57 -5.73 -18.41
N TYR A 286 1.71 -6.49 -17.32
CA TYR A 286 3.01 -6.71 -16.67
C TYR A 286 4.01 -7.42 -17.60
N ARG A 287 3.56 -8.39 -18.37
CA ARG A 287 4.42 -9.03 -19.41
C ARG A 287 4.90 -8.02 -20.44
N ASP A 288 4.03 -7.12 -20.88
CA ASP A 288 4.36 -6.10 -21.88
C ASP A 288 5.33 -5.03 -21.37
N ILE A 289 5.43 -4.86 -20.04
CA ILE A 289 6.45 -4.02 -19.40
C ILE A 289 7.65 -4.83 -18.89
N GLY A 290 7.78 -6.09 -19.27
CA GLY A 290 8.94 -6.94 -19.00
C GLY A 290 8.90 -7.71 -17.69
N ALA A 291 7.82 -7.63 -16.90
CA ALA A 291 7.61 -8.37 -15.66
C ALA A 291 6.61 -9.52 -15.87
N ASP A 292 7.02 -10.61 -16.49
CA ASP A 292 6.13 -11.76 -16.70
C ASP A 292 5.80 -12.43 -15.36
N LEU A 293 4.60 -12.14 -14.81
CA LEU A 293 4.16 -12.57 -13.47
C LEU A 293 4.13 -14.09 -13.32
N LYS A 294 3.86 -14.82 -14.42
CA LYS A 294 3.90 -16.30 -14.41
C LYS A 294 5.32 -16.83 -14.32
N GLN A 295 6.24 -16.23 -15.06
CA GLN A 295 7.66 -16.61 -15.00
C GLN A 295 8.27 -16.22 -13.65
N LEU A 296 7.86 -15.10 -13.07
CA LEU A 296 8.25 -14.68 -11.72
C LEU A 296 7.68 -15.62 -10.64
N GLY A 297 6.60 -16.36 -10.92
CA GLY A 297 6.03 -17.31 -9.97
C GLY A 297 5.21 -16.67 -8.87
N ILE A 298 4.59 -15.51 -9.14
CA ILE A 298 3.70 -14.84 -8.19
C ILE A 298 2.45 -15.67 -7.94
N LEU A 299 2.11 -15.86 -6.68
CA LEU A 299 0.95 -16.63 -6.25
C LEU A 299 -0.27 -15.72 -6.07
N TYR A 300 -1.45 -16.21 -6.46
CA TYR A 300 -2.71 -15.47 -6.31
C TYR A 300 -3.67 -16.19 -5.37
N ASP A 301 -4.30 -15.42 -4.48
CA ASP A 301 -5.44 -15.81 -3.67
C ASP A 301 -6.47 -14.65 -3.72
N LEU A 302 -7.35 -14.66 -4.72
CA LEU A 302 -8.24 -13.53 -5.04
C LEU A 302 -9.72 -13.78 -4.71
N ASP A 303 -10.09 -15.01 -4.31
CA ASP A 303 -11.47 -15.33 -4.04
C ASP A 303 -11.87 -15.03 -2.60
N PRO A 304 -13.01 -14.35 -2.37
CA PRO A 304 -13.54 -14.13 -1.03
C PRO A 304 -13.99 -15.45 -0.38
N ARG A 305 -13.76 -15.57 0.93
CA ARG A 305 -14.27 -16.68 1.75
C ARG A 305 -14.31 -16.33 3.23
N PRO A 306 -15.15 -17.01 4.03
CA PRO A 306 -15.17 -16.79 5.48
C PRO A 306 -13.81 -17.01 6.14
N GLY A 307 -13.42 -16.13 7.05
CA GLY A 307 -12.17 -16.20 7.80
C GLY A 307 -10.93 -15.72 7.06
N LYS A 308 -11.06 -15.26 5.82
CA LYS A 308 -9.98 -14.58 5.09
C LYS A 308 -10.01 -13.09 5.42
N ALA A 309 -8.82 -12.49 5.59
CA ALA A 309 -8.69 -11.06 5.82
C ALA A 309 -9.38 -10.25 4.70
N PRO A 310 -10.26 -9.28 5.03
CA PRO A 310 -11.08 -8.55 4.04
C PRO A 310 -10.31 -7.37 3.42
N LEU A 311 -9.04 -7.60 3.06
CA LEU A 311 -8.13 -6.60 2.49
C LEU A 311 -7.50 -7.15 1.21
N ALA A 312 -7.09 -6.27 0.31
CA ALA A 312 -6.09 -6.58 -0.70
C ALA A 312 -4.71 -6.27 -0.12
N TYR A 313 -3.75 -7.15 -0.35
CA TYR A 313 -2.36 -6.97 0.06
C TYR A 313 -1.43 -7.97 -0.63
N SER A 314 -0.16 -7.61 -0.67
CA SER A 314 0.90 -8.48 -1.15
C SER A 314 1.92 -8.74 -0.05
N ASP A 315 2.44 -9.97 0.02
CA ASP A 315 3.42 -10.36 1.02
C ASP A 315 4.48 -11.32 0.50
N PHE A 316 5.58 -11.40 1.25
CA PHE A 316 6.58 -12.44 1.05
C PHE A 316 6.05 -13.78 1.57
N VAL A 317 6.04 -14.79 0.71
CA VAL A 317 5.94 -16.19 1.14
C VAL A 317 7.31 -16.68 1.63
N THR A 318 8.35 -16.42 0.83
CA THR A 318 9.76 -16.59 1.22
C THR A 318 10.61 -15.49 0.62
N ARG A 319 11.63 -15.03 1.35
CA ARG A 319 12.58 -14.04 0.86
C ARG A 319 13.72 -14.70 0.08
N GLY A 320 14.13 -14.06 -1.02
CA GLY A 320 15.24 -14.53 -1.85
C GLY A 320 16.55 -14.56 -1.07
N ARG A 321 17.41 -15.54 -1.38
CA ARG A 321 18.72 -15.70 -0.73
C ARG A 321 19.67 -16.59 -1.53
N TYR A 322 20.96 -16.48 -1.27
CA TYR A 322 21.94 -17.42 -1.78
C TYR A 322 22.01 -18.66 -0.89
N VAL A 323 21.75 -19.84 -1.47
CA VAL A 323 21.92 -21.14 -0.82
C VAL A 323 23.05 -21.88 -1.53
N LYS A 324 24.14 -22.16 -0.85
CA LYS A 324 25.34 -22.79 -1.44
C LYS A 324 25.84 -22.11 -2.73
N GLY A 325 25.76 -20.78 -2.76
CA GLY A 325 26.20 -19.97 -3.90
C GLY A 325 25.19 -19.86 -5.06
N VAL A 326 24.02 -20.50 -4.97
CA VAL A 326 22.93 -20.41 -5.97
C VAL A 326 21.84 -19.50 -5.42
N TRP A 327 21.43 -18.52 -6.23
CA TRP A 327 20.31 -17.66 -5.89
C TRP A 327 18.99 -18.44 -5.88
N GLN A 328 18.30 -18.42 -4.75
CA GLN A 328 16.91 -18.86 -4.64
C GLN A 328 16.03 -17.63 -4.71
N PRO A 329 15.10 -17.51 -5.67
CA PRO A 329 14.29 -16.31 -5.83
C PRO A 329 13.30 -16.14 -4.67
N THR A 330 12.88 -14.91 -4.46
CA THR A 330 11.71 -14.58 -3.65
C THR A 330 10.48 -15.29 -4.19
N VAL A 331 9.56 -15.67 -3.30
CA VAL A 331 8.19 -16.04 -3.66
C VAL A 331 7.27 -15.01 -3.02
N ALA A 332 6.51 -14.31 -3.86
CA ALA A 332 5.52 -13.32 -3.45
C ALA A 332 4.10 -13.83 -3.70
N ARG A 333 3.15 -13.33 -2.93
CA ARG A 333 1.72 -13.63 -3.08
C ARG A 333 0.93 -12.35 -3.08
N VAL A 334 -0.11 -12.32 -3.91
CA VAL A 334 -1.16 -11.30 -3.94
C VAL A 334 -2.43 -11.92 -3.38
N SER A 335 -3.00 -11.31 -2.35
CA SER A 335 -4.26 -11.69 -1.72
C SER A 335 -5.29 -10.57 -1.85
N ALA A 336 -6.52 -10.89 -2.24
CA ALA A 336 -7.63 -9.95 -2.32
C ALA A 336 -8.98 -10.68 -2.19
N ASN A 337 -10.09 -9.94 -2.20
CA ASN A 337 -11.44 -10.51 -2.11
C ASN A 337 -12.31 -9.94 -3.24
N TYR A 338 -12.03 -10.35 -4.48
CA TYR A 338 -12.76 -9.84 -5.65
C TYR A 338 -14.00 -10.68 -5.95
N ASP A 339 -15.16 -10.07 -5.83
CA ASP A 339 -16.47 -10.63 -6.20
C ASP A 339 -17.06 -9.97 -7.46
N GLY A 340 -16.43 -8.90 -7.96
CA GLY A 340 -16.82 -8.11 -9.13
C GLY A 340 -15.66 -7.78 -10.05
N GLY A 341 -15.94 -6.96 -11.05
CA GLY A 341 -14.99 -6.37 -11.99
C GLY A 341 -14.98 -4.84 -11.87
N GLY A 342 -14.49 -4.15 -12.88
CA GLY A 342 -14.40 -2.69 -12.96
C GLY A 342 -12.98 -2.16 -12.87
N LEU A 343 -12.82 -0.88 -13.18
CA LEU A 343 -11.52 -0.24 -13.24
C LEU A 343 -10.86 -0.14 -11.85
N GLY A 344 -11.66 0.11 -10.81
CA GLY A 344 -11.15 0.19 -9.44
C GLY A 344 -10.49 -1.10 -8.97
N LEU A 345 -11.17 -2.27 -9.13
CA LEU A 345 -10.61 -3.57 -8.76
C LEU A 345 -9.43 -3.98 -9.65
N LEU A 346 -9.45 -3.61 -10.92
CA LEU A 346 -8.30 -3.84 -11.80
C LEU A 346 -7.11 -2.98 -11.40
N ASN A 347 -7.33 -1.72 -11.05
CA ASN A 347 -6.29 -0.82 -10.54
C ASN A 347 -5.69 -1.35 -9.24
N GLU A 348 -6.51 -1.80 -8.30
CA GLU A 348 -6.05 -2.43 -7.05
C GLU A 348 -5.20 -3.68 -7.33
N LEU A 349 -5.62 -4.55 -8.26
CA LEU A 349 -4.84 -5.74 -8.64
C LEU A 349 -3.50 -5.35 -9.28
N VAL A 350 -3.46 -4.32 -10.12
CA VAL A 350 -2.21 -3.79 -10.70
C VAL A 350 -1.31 -3.21 -9.61
N HIS A 351 -1.87 -2.48 -8.65
CA HIS A 351 -1.16 -1.95 -7.48
C HIS A 351 -0.52 -3.08 -6.66
N GLU A 352 -1.30 -4.10 -6.29
CA GLU A 352 -0.80 -5.25 -5.53
C GLU A 352 0.31 -6.01 -6.27
N ASN A 353 0.19 -6.12 -7.60
CA ASN A 353 1.30 -6.69 -8.38
C ASN A 353 2.51 -5.75 -8.45
N GLY A 354 2.34 -4.44 -8.27
CA GLY A 354 3.44 -3.50 -8.07
C GLY A 354 4.30 -3.87 -6.86
N HIS A 355 3.66 -4.15 -5.72
CA HIS A 355 4.37 -4.70 -4.55
C HIS A 355 5.04 -6.05 -4.85
N ALA A 356 4.32 -6.96 -5.49
CA ALA A 356 4.85 -8.30 -5.77
C ALA A 356 6.09 -8.25 -6.68
N VAL A 357 6.08 -7.46 -7.75
CA VAL A 357 7.26 -7.31 -8.63
C VAL A 357 8.40 -6.59 -7.95
N HIS A 358 8.14 -5.68 -7.01
CA HIS A 358 9.16 -5.08 -6.16
C HIS A 358 9.83 -6.14 -5.30
N MET A 359 9.06 -6.99 -4.59
CA MET A 359 9.60 -8.12 -3.81
C MET A 359 10.46 -9.03 -4.66
N MET A 360 10.01 -9.34 -5.88
CA MET A 360 10.72 -10.21 -6.83
C MET A 360 11.99 -9.59 -7.40
N ALA A 361 12.08 -8.26 -7.42
CA ALA A 361 13.26 -7.53 -7.91
C ALA A 361 14.43 -7.53 -6.93
N LEU A 362 14.17 -7.72 -5.63
CA LEU A 362 15.21 -7.67 -4.59
C LEU A 362 16.30 -8.71 -4.81
N ARG A 363 17.56 -8.27 -4.78
CA ARG A 363 18.76 -9.13 -4.91
C ARG A 363 19.87 -8.62 -4.03
N THR A 364 19.70 -8.77 -2.73
CA THR A 364 20.62 -8.25 -1.73
C THR A 364 20.87 -9.26 -0.60
N ARG A 365 21.56 -8.83 0.44
CA ARG A 365 21.81 -9.61 1.66
C ARG A 365 20.52 -9.77 2.47
N PRO A 366 20.39 -10.85 3.26
CA PRO A 366 19.16 -11.11 4.04
C PRO A 366 18.72 -9.96 4.95
N ALA A 367 19.64 -9.17 5.50
CA ALA A 367 19.31 -8.02 6.33
C ALA A 367 18.53 -6.93 5.57
N PHE A 368 18.71 -6.84 4.25
CA PHE A 368 18.13 -5.79 3.41
C PHE A 368 17.00 -6.28 2.50
N MET A 369 16.61 -7.55 2.65
CA MET A 369 15.56 -8.19 1.85
C MET A 369 14.16 -7.77 2.31
N ASP A 370 13.92 -6.44 2.34
CA ASP A 370 12.61 -5.86 2.56
C ASP A 370 12.38 -4.67 1.62
N LEU A 371 11.14 -4.18 1.56
CA LEU A 371 10.73 -3.16 0.59
C LEU A 371 11.12 -1.74 1.00
N GLY A 372 11.54 -1.55 2.25
CA GLY A 372 11.88 -0.26 2.83
C GLY A 372 10.71 0.43 3.55
N ASP A 373 10.73 1.76 3.57
CA ASP A 373 9.73 2.54 4.30
C ASP A 373 8.36 2.49 3.63
N ASN A 374 7.29 2.42 4.43
CA ASN A 374 5.91 2.29 3.96
C ASN A 374 5.52 3.33 2.90
N LEU A 375 5.98 4.58 3.04
CA LEU A 375 5.74 5.62 2.05
C LEU A 375 6.27 5.21 0.66
N PHE A 376 7.52 4.73 0.60
CA PHE A 376 8.14 4.30 -0.66
C PHE A 376 7.47 3.05 -1.22
N VAL A 377 7.09 2.11 -0.35
CA VAL A 377 6.40 0.86 -0.74
C VAL A 377 5.10 1.16 -1.45
N GLU A 378 4.23 1.99 -0.85
CA GLU A 378 2.96 2.42 -1.42
C GLU A 378 3.15 3.24 -2.71
N ALA A 379 4.11 4.19 -2.67
CA ALA A 379 4.41 5.02 -3.83
C ALA A 379 4.86 4.20 -5.04
N PHE A 380 5.68 3.17 -4.82
CA PHE A 380 6.16 2.34 -5.92
C PHE A 380 5.05 1.46 -6.52
N ALA A 381 4.18 0.89 -5.72
CA ALA A 381 3.04 0.11 -6.22
C ALA A 381 2.13 0.93 -7.14
N ASP A 382 1.97 2.22 -6.84
CA ASP A 382 1.20 3.15 -7.65
C ASP A 382 1.89 3.56 -8.96
N VAL A 383 3.18 3.33 -9.11
CA VAL A 383 3.88 3.64 -10.38
C VAL A 383 3.23 2.95 -11.57
N THR A 384 2.87 1.68 -11.42
CA THR A 384 2.20 0.89 -12.46
C THR A 384 0.68 1.03 -12.43
N SER A 385 0.06 1.14 -11.25
CA SER A 385 -1.38 1.20 -11.13
C SER A 385 -1.98 2.45 -11.79
N TRP A 386 -1.28 3.59 -11.73
CA TRP A 386 -1.72 4.82 -12.39
C TRP A 386 -1.79 4.71 -13.92
N ASP A 387 -1.07 3.78 -14.53
CA ASP A 387 -1.17 3.54 -15.97
C ASP A 387 -2.58 3.11 -16.40
N THR A 388 -3.35 2.45 -15.53
CA THR A 388 -4.73 2.02 -15.81
C THR A 388 -5.69 3.20 -16.11
N PHE A 389 -5.33 4.39 -15.65
CA PHE A 389 -6.06 5.64 -15.92
C PHE A 389 -5.53 6.40 -17.16
N GLU A 390 -4.47 5.94 -17.81
CA GLU A 390 -4.00 6.53 -19.06
C GLU A 390 -4.85 6.04 -20.24
N PRO A 391 -5.44 6.93 -21.07
CA PRO A 391 -6.27 6.52 -22.21
C PRO A 391 -5.55 5.57 -23.19
N THR A 392 -4.23 5.71 -23.31
CA THR A 392 -3.40 4.82 -24.15
C THR A 392 -3.40 3.40 -23.61
N TRP A 393 -3.29 3.23 -22.30
CA TRP A 393 -3.37 1.95 -21.61
C TRP A 393 -4.76 1.33 -21.79
N GLN A 394 -5.81 2.09 -21.50
CA GLN A 394 -7.19 1.66 -21.60
C GLN A 394 -7.51 1.18 -23.03
N LYS A 395 -7.12 1.95 -24.05
CA LYS A 395 -7.33 1.57 -25.44
C LYS A 395 -6.62 0.27 -25.80
N LYS A 396 -5.39 0.08 -25.32
CA LYS A 396 -4.60 -1.13 -25.60
C LYS A 396 -5.16 -2.38 -24.93
N TYR A 397 -5.47 -2.30 -23.65
CA TYR A 397 -5.80 -3.48 -22.83
C TYR A 397 -7.30 -3.72 -22.67
N LEU A 398 -8.13 -2.68 -22.86
CA LEU A 398 -9.59 -2.76 -22.75
C LEU A 398 -10.31 -2.61 -24.11
N GLY A 399 -9.56 -2.26 -25.17
CA GLY A 399 -10.15 -1.99 -26.50
C GLY A 399 -10.89 -0.66 -26.63
N ARG A 400 -11.02 0.10 -25.54
CA ARG A 400 -11.69 1.40 -25.46
C ARG A 400 -11.04 2.27 -24.37
N SER A 401 -11.33 3.56 -24.37
CA SER A 401 -10.84 4.48 -23.35
C SER A 401 -11.93 5.47 -22.94
N ALA A 402 -11.93 5.86 -21.68
CA ALA A 402 -12.67 7.03 -21.22
C ALA A 402 -11.95 8.33 -21.68
N PRO A 403 -12.63 9.48 -21.68
CA PRO A 403 -12.01 10.78 -21.88
C PRO A 403 -10.87 11.01 -20.87
N GLU A 404 -9.76 11.62 -21.31
CA GLU A 404 -8.58 11.84 -20.46
C GLU A 404 -8.92 12.62 -19.18
N SER A 405 -9.73 13.68 -19.29
CA SER A 405 -10.14 14.47 -18.13
C SER A 405 -10.90 13.66 -17.09
N GLU A 406 -11.79 12.76 -17.52
CA GLU A 406 -12.58 11.90 -16.62
C GLU A 406 -11.70 10.81 -15.98
N SER A 407 -10.75 10.25 -16.73
CA SER A 407 -9.79 9.29 -16.19
C SER A 407 -8.88 9.94 -15.15
N LEU A 408 -8.35 11.13 -15.40
CA LEU A 408 -7.52 11.87 -14.46
C LEU A 408 -8.32 12.33 -13.23
N GLU A 409 -9.57 12.76 -13.41
CA GLU A 409 -10.46 13.09 -12.29
C GLU A 409 -10.71 11.86 -11.40
N SER A 410 -10.94 10.69 -12.02
CA SER A 410 -11.12 9.43 -11.28
C SER A 410 -9.86 9.06 -10.49
N LEU A 411 -8.68 9.11 -11.09
CA LEU A 411 -7.41 8.85 -10.42
C LEU A 411 -7.17 9.81 -9.26
N PHE A 412 -7.17 11.11 -9.56
CA PHE A 412 -6.72 12.10 -8.59
C PHE A 412 -7.76 12.41 -7.51
N SER A 413 -9.03 12.02 -7.66
CA SER A 413 -10.02 12.12 -6.57
C SER A 413 -9.63 11.30 -5.33
N GLY A 414 -9.01 10.13 -5.52
CA GLY A 414 -8.44 9.33 -4.44
C GLY A 414 -7.25 10.02 -3.79
N VAL A 415 -6.30 10.47 -4.61
CA VAL A 415 -5.08 11.17 -4.17
C VAL A 415 -5.40 12.41 -3.33
N VAL A 416 -6.35 13.24 -3.77
CA VAL A 416 -6.70 14.47 -3.04
C VAL A 416 -7.49 14.19 -1.76
N LEU A 417 -8.29 13.12 -1.71
CA LEU A 417 -8.88 12.69 -0.46
C LEU A 417 -7.81 12.23 0.55
N ASP A 418 -6.80 11.50 0.10
CA ASP A 418 -5.70 11.07 0.96
C ASP A 418 -4.84 12.26 1.41
N ALA A 419 -4.61 13.26 0.56
CA ALA A 419 -3.98 14.51 0.94
C ALA A 419 -4.84 15.30 1.96
N ALA A 420 -6.17 15.31 1.80
CA ALA A 420 -7.09 15.94 2.74
C ALA A 420 -7.07 15.24 4.12
N TRP A 421 -7.09 13.90 4.16
CA TRP A 421 -6.91 13.14 5.42
C TRP A 421 -5.54 13.36 6.03
N SER A 422 -4.49 13.47 5.23
CA SER A 422 -3.13 13.78 5.73
C SER A 422 -3.08 15.15 6.40
N LEU A 423 -3.68 16.15 5.77
CA LEU A 423 -3.76 17.51 6.31
C LEU A 423 -4.65 17.58 7.56
N PHE A 424 -5.78 16.84 7.56
CA PHE A 424 -6.66 16.70 8.72
C PHE A 424 -5.91 16.11 9.91
N GLU A 425 -5.21 14.99 9.72
CA GLU A 425 -4.48 14.30 10.78
C GLU A 425 -3.32 15.16 11.32
N LEU A 426 -2.60 15.85 10.44
CA LEU A 426 -1.58 16.83 10.82
C LEU A 426 -2.14 17.90 11.75
N ARG A 427 -3.28 18.51 11.38
CA ARG A 427 -3.92 19.56 12.17
C ARG A 427 -4.43 19.05 13.50
N MET A 428 -4.97 17.83 13.54
CA MET A 428 -5.41 17.17 14.76
C MET A 428 -4.24 16.85 15.70
N LEU A 429 -3.13 16.33 15.21
CA LEU A 429 -1.93 16.04 16.02
C LEU A 429 -1.28 17.31 16.57
N ARG A 430 -1.29 18.41 15.83
CA ARG A 430 -0.76 19.70 16.30
C ARG A 430 -1.65 20.38 17.33
N ASN A 431 -2.95 20.23 17.19
CA ASN A 431 -3.92 20.81 18.12
C ASN A 431 -5.04 19.80 18.44
N PRO A 432 -4.78 18.82 19.32
CA PRO A 432 -5.73 17.74 19.62
C PRO A 432 -7.00 18.20 20.35
N ALA A 433 -7.04 19.48 20.80
CA ALA A 433 -8.24 20.08 21.39
C ALA A 433 -9.22 20.61 20.33
N SER A 434 -8.80 20.67 19.06
CA SER A 434 -9.65 21.13 17.96
C SER A 434 -10.84 20.19 17.72
N ASP A 435 -11.88 20.74 17.11
CA ASP A 435 -13.04 20.00 16.65
C ASP A 435 -12.71 19.26 15.35
N PRO A 436 -12.70 17.90 15.32
CA PRO A 436 -12.34 17.14 14.14
C PRO A 436 -13.35 17.31 13.00
N ASN A 437 -14.65 17.41 13.31
CA ASN A 437 -15.66 17.60 12.29
C ASN A 437 -15.51 18.97 11.61
N LYS A 438 -15.20 20.00 12.41
CA LYS A 438 -14.94 21.33 11.85
C LYS A 438 -13.70 21.35 10.97
N ILE A 439 -12.56 20.78 11.43
CA ILE A 439 -11.33 20.73 10.62
C ILE A 439 -11.58 20.01 9.30
N TRP A 440 -12.27 18.87 9.36
CA TRP A 440 -12.56 18.10 8.15
C TRP A 440 -13.47 18.85 7.19
N THR A 441 -14.53 19.47 7.72
CA THR A 441 -15.47 20.28 6.93
C THR A 441 -14.76 21.47 6.28
N ASP A 442 -13.93 22.21 7.04
CA ASP A 442 -13.17 23.34 6.50
C ASP A 442 -12.23 22.91 5.35
N ILE A 443 -11.56 21.76 5.47
CA ILE A 443 -10.66 21.22 4.42
C ILE A 443 -11.48 20.82 3.19
N THR A 444 -12.54 20.05 3.36
CA THR A 444 -13.29 19.50 2.23
C THR A 444 -14.13 20.53 1.51
N GLU A 445 -14.69 21.51 2.21
CA GLU A 445 -15.36 22.67 1.61
C GLU A 445 -14.36 23.51 0.80
N HIS A 446 -13.24 23.90 1.42
CA HIS A 446 -12.28 24.79 0.79
C HIS A 446 -11.61 24.19 -0.45
N TYR A 447 -11.16 22.94 -0.37
CA TYR A 447 -10.32 22.32 -1.41
C TYR A 447 -11.07 21.39 -2.35
N LEU A 448 -12.14 20.74 -1.88
CA LEU A 448 -12.84 19.70 -2.66
C LEU A 448 -14.22 20.15 -3.12
N HIS A 449 -14.62 21.38 -2.83
CA HIS A 449 -15.96 21.93 -3.12
C HIS A 449 -17.09 21.08 -2.53
N ILE A 450 -16.87 20.42 -1.39
CA ILE A 450 -17.87 19.59 -0.73
C ILE A 450 -18.75 20.46 0.16
N VAL A 451 -20.08 20.30 0.02
CA VAL A 451 -21.07 20.96 0.87
C VAL A 451 -20.79 20.68 2.34
N PRO A 452 -20.74 21.72 3.20
CA PRO A 452 -20.42 21.57 4.62
C PRO A 452 -21.43 20.71 5.37
N HIS A 453 -20.94 19.69 6.08
CA HIS A 453 -21.72 18.84 6.96
C HIS A 453 -20.96 18.62 8.29
N PRO A 454 -20.82 19.68 9.12
CA PRO A 454 -20.07 19.60 10.38
C PRO A 454 -20.72 18.67 11.42
N GLU A 455 -21.97 18.29 11.22
CA GLU A 455 -22.68 17.30 12.07
C GLU A 455 -22.27 15.85 11.77
N LEU A 456 -21.51 15.59 10.69
CA LEU A 456 -21.12 14.25 10.24
C LEU A 456 -19.62 14.00 10.43
N SER A 457 -19.29 12.99 11.20
CA SER A 457 -17.89 12.54 11.38
C SER A 457 -17.42 11.62 10.23
N TRP A 458 -17.75 11.98 8.98
CA TRP A 458 -17.50 11.09 7.84
C TRP A 458 -16.00 10.93 7.47
N TRP A 459 -15.12 11.75 8.03
CA TRP A 459 -13.68 11.52 8.00
C TRP A 459 -13.32 10.15 8.62
N ALA A 460 -14.11 9.64 9.56
CA ALA A 460 -13.85 8.41 10.33
C ALA A 460 -14.10 7.11 9.54
N VAL A 461 -13.98 7.14 8.20
CA VAL A 461 -14.01 5.94 7.34
C VAL A 461 -12.63 5.34 7.09
N ARG A 462 -11.56 5.98 7.57
CA ARG A 462 -10.18 5.53 7.40
C ARG A 462 -9.68 4.87 8.69
N VAL A 463 -9.40 3.56 8.61
CA VAL A 463 -8.89 2.78 9.76
C VAL A 463 -7.54 3.29 10.25
N GLN A 464 -6.70 3.80 9.37
CA GLN A 464 -5.37 4.33 9.68
C GLN A 464 -5.42 5.42 10.73
N LEU A 465 -6.47 6.25 10.74
CA LEU A 465 -6.64 7.33 11.72
C LEU A 465 -6.73 6.83 13.17
N VAL A 466 -7.13 5.58 13.37
CA VAL A 466 -7.26 4.96 14.70
C VAL A 466 -6.23 3.87 14.95
N ASP A 467 -5.78 3.18 13.92
CA ASP A 467 -4.78 2.11 14.05
C ASP A 467 -3.36 2.67 14.18
N ILE A 468 -2.96 3.56 13.28
CA ILE A 468 -1.63 4.16 13.26
C ILE A 468 -1.74 5.68 13.07
N PRO A 469 -2.10 6.45 14.12
CA PRO A 469 -2.20 7.90 14.03
C PRO A 469 -0.92 8.54 13.46
N GLY A 470 -1.09 9.35 12.41
CA GLY A 470 0.00 9.96 11.64
C GLY A 470 0.36 9.20 10.36
N TYR A 471 -0.31 8.08 10.06
CA TYR A 471 0.00 7.27 8.88
C TYR A 471 -0.50 7.87 7.56
N MET A 472 -1.58 8.66 7.58
CA MET A 472 -2.20 9.17 6.35
C MET A 472 -1.25 9.98 5.47
N VAL A 473 -0.25 10.61 6.06
CA VAL A 473 0.81 11.34 5.35
C VAL A 473 1.57 10.46 4.35
N ASN A 474 1.67 9.15 4.59
CA ASN A 474 2.34 8.22 3.68
C ASN A 474 1.59 8.12 2.34
N TYR A 475 0.26 8.16 2.36
CA TYR A 475 -0.55 8.20 1.12
C TYR A 475 -0.45 9.56 0.43
N GLY A 476 -0.61 10.67 1.18
CA GLY A 476 -0.53 12.01 0.62
C GLY A 476 0.82 12.30 -0.05
N LEU A 477 1.94 11.96 0.60
CA LEU A 477 3.29 12.13 0.06
C LEU A 477 3.72 11.00 -0.88
N GLY A 478 3.17 9.80 -0.70
CA GLY A 478 3.40 8.67 -1.62
C GLY A 478 3.09 9.06 -3.05
N SER A 479 1.97 9.74 -3.27
CA SER A 479 1.57 10.23 -4.60
C SER A 479 2.58 11.20 -5.23
N VAL A 480 3.28 12.00 -4.41
CA VAL A 480 4.38 12.87 -4.88
C VAL A 480 5.53 12.02 -5.42
N VAL A 481 5.94 11.01 -4.66
CA VAL A 481 7.03 10.10 -5.05
C VAL A 481 6.65 9.29 -6.28
N THR A 482 5.41 8.77 -6.35
CA THR A 482 4.87 8.06 -7.52
C THR A 482 4.99 8.91 -8.78
N ALA A 483 4.48 10.13 -8.76
CA ALA A 483 4.52 11.03 -9.91
C ALA A 483 5.96 11.36 -10.34
N ASP A 484 6.87 11.52 -9.37
CA ASP A 484 8.25 11.85 -9.61
C ASP A 484 9.03 10.67 -10.24
N ILE A 485 8.80 9.44 -9.74
CA ILE A 485 9.35 8.21 -10.36
C ILE A 485 8.82 8.07 -11.78
N ARG A 486 7.51 8.19 -12.02
CA ARG A 486 6.88 8.09 -13.35
C ARG A 486 7.43 9.13 -14.32
N GLN A 487 7.68 10.36 -13.86
CA GLN A 487 8.34 11.39 -14.68
C GLN A 487 9.76 10.97 -15.10
N ARG A 488 10.53 10.43 -14.15
CA ARG A 488 11.89 9.95 -14.41
C ARG A 488 11.92 8.79 -15.41
N GLU A 489 11.04 7.81 -15.24
CA GLU A 489 10.87 6.69 -16.18
C GLU A 489 10.60 7.20 -17.58
N LYS A 490 9.60 8.06 -17.73
CA LYS A 490 9.23 8.65 -19.02
C LYS A 490 10.39 9.37 -19.70
N GLN A 491 11.24 10.07 -18.93
CA GLN A 491 12.42 10.77 -19.45
C GLN A 491 13.53 9.82 -19.90
N VAL A 492 13.74 8.69 -19.21
CA VAL A 492 14.91 7.81 -19.45
C VAL A 492 14.58 6.68 -20.41
N ILE A 493 13.45 6.01 -20.21
CA ILE A 493 13.11 4.81 -21.00
C ILE A 493 11.87 4.99 -21.87
N GLY A 494 11.13 6.08 -21.71
CA GLY A 494 9.86 6.33 -22.39
C GLY A 494 8.65 5.84 -21.60
N PRO A 495 7.42 6.10 -22.09
CA PRO A 495 6.18 5.76 -21.40
C PRO A 495 5.97 4.25 -21.28
N THR A 496 5.28 3.82 -20.22
CA THR A 496 4.95 2.43 -19.87
C THR A 496 3.52 2.05 -20.25
N ALA A 497 2.60 2.98 -20.28
CA ALA A 497 1.17 2.75 -20.49
C ALA A 497 0.82 1.95 -21.75
N ALA A 498 1.60 2.04 -22.82
CA ALA A 498 1.44 1.20 -24.02
C ALA A 498 2.33 -0.06 -24.03
N GLY A 499 2.94 -0.39 -22.89
CA GLY A 499 3.94 -1.44 -22.75
C GLY A 499 5.34 -0.93 -23.10
N ASN A 500 6.32 -1.32 -22.28
CA ASN A 500 7.75 -1.04 -22.49
C ASN A 500 8.56 -2.18 -21.89
N PRO A 501 9.01 -3.17 -22.67
CA PRO A 501 9.64 -4.38 -22.15
C PRO A 501 10.96 -4.15 -21.42
N ARG A 502 11.52 -2.93 -21.51
CA ARG A 502 12.74 -2.55 -20.76
C ARG A 502 12.44 -2.10 -19.33
N TRP A 503 11.16 -1.82 -18.98
CA TRP A 503 10.81 -1.21 -17.71
C TRP A 503 11.26 -2.04 -16.51
N TYR A 504 10.89 -3.33 -16.47
CA TYR A 504 11.16 -4.14 -15.27
C TYR A 504 12.66 -4.34 -14.99
N SER A 505 13.47 -4.60 -16.02
CA SER A 505 14.92 -4.71 -15.82
C SER A 505 15.53 -3.38 -15.39
N TRP A 506 15.14 -2.29 -16.05
CA TRP A 506 15.66 -0.97 -15.73
C TRP A 506 15.28 -0.49 -14.32
N ILE A 507 14.01 -0.63 -13.93
CA ILE A 507 13.57 -0.19 -12.59
C ILE A 507 14.17 -1.06 -11.50
N SER A 508 14.30 -2.37 -11.75
CA SER A 508 14.94 -3.30 -10.81
C SER A 508 16.39 -2.92 -10.53
N GLU A 509 17.17 -2.67 -11.57
CA GLU A 509 18.60 -2.35 -11.45
C GLU A 509 18.85 -0.96 -10.83
N ASN A 510 17.99 0.02 -11.09
CA ASN A 510 18.24 1.41 -10.71
C ASN A 510 17.53 1.84 -9.43
N LEU A 511 16.49 1.09 -8.97
CA LEU A 511 15.68 1.50 -7.83
C LEU A 511 15.40 0.37 -6.82
N LEU A 512 15.14 -0.88 -7.26
CA LEU A 512 14.53 -1.87 -6.38
C LEU A 512 15.49 -2.90 -5.79
N GLN A 513 16.46 -3.39 -6.56
CA GLN A 513 17.22 -4.59 -6.20
C GLN A 513 18.01 -4.50 -4.91
N SER A 514 18.38 -3.30 -4.46
CA SER A 514 19.18 -3.07 -3.27
C SER A 514 18.39 -3.16 -1.95
N GLY A 515 17.04 -3.12 -2.02
CA GLY A 515 16.21 -3.11 -0.83
C GLY A 515 16.65 -2.01 0.16
N GLU A 516 16.86 -2.38 1.42
CA GLU A 516 17.23 -1.45 2.48
C GLU A 516 18.73 -1.19 2.64
N GLU A 517 19.57 -1.48 1.62
CA GLU A 517 21.02 -1.21 1.68
C GLU A 517 21.34 0.27 1.95
N GLN A 518 20.47 1.18 1.55
CA GLN A 518 20.59 2.62 1.81
C GLN A 518 19.26 3.22 2.28
N GLU A 519 19.31 4.42 2.84
CA GLU A 519 18.11 5.16 3.23
C GLU A 519 17.29 5.54 2.00
N THR A 520 15.97 5.50 2.10
CA THR A 520 15.03 5.81 1.00
C THR A 520 15.28 7.18 0.39
N SER A 521 15.59 8.21 1.20
CA SER A 521 15.92 9.56 0.70
C SER A 521 17.15 9.57 -0.20
N ALA A 522 18.18 8.79 0.15
CA ALA A 522 19.40 8.67 -0.64
C ALA A 522 19.14 7.89 -1.93
N LEU A 523 18.38 6.80 -1.85
CA LEU A 523 17.96 5.99 -3.00
C LEU A 523 17.17 6.82 -4.00
N LEU A 524 16.14 7.52 -3.55
CA LEU A 524 15.31 8.39 -4.41
C LEU A 524 16.14 9.51 -5.04
N LYS A 525 16.99 10.17 -4.26
CA LYS A 525 17.87 11.23 -4.79
C LYS A 525 18.81 10.72 -5.86
N GLN A 526 19.38 9.53 -5.67
CA GLN A 526 20.26 8.88 -6.67
C GLN A 526 19.47 8.54 -7.93
N PHE A 527 18.31 7.91 -7.80
CA PHE A 527 17.46 7.50 -8.91
C PHE A 527 16.96 8.70 -9.73
N LEU A 528 16.45 9.73 -9.05
CA LEU A 528 15.92 10.94 -9.70
C LEU A 528 17.01 11.85 -10.24
N GLY A 529 18.25 11.78 -9.70
CA GLY A 529 19.33 12.73 -9.99
C GLY A 529 19.16 14.10 -9.32
N ARG A 530 18.16 14.25 -8.45
CA ARG A 530 17.78 15.45 -7.70
C ARG A 530 16.95 15.09 -6.48
N PRO A 531 16.70 16.00 -5.54
CA PRO A 531 15.69 15.79 -4.50
C PRO A 531 14.30 15.52 -5.08
N VAL A 532 13.44 14.84 -4.30
CA VAL A 532 12.02 14.65 -4.61
C VAL A 532 11.32 16.01 -4.78
N SER A 533 10.35 16.08 -5.67
CA SER A 533 9.59 17.29 -5.98
C SER A 533 8.11 17.00 -6.17
N ALA A 534 7.25 17.87 -5.68
CA ALA A 534 5.81 17.79 -5.90
C ALA A 534 5.38 18.21 -7.32
N GLU A 535 6.21 18.97 -8.05
CA GLU A 535 5.82 19.53 -9.36
C GLU A 535 5.31 18.49 -10.36
N PRO A 536 5.90 17.28 -10.50
CA PRO A 536 5.36 16.26 -11.40
C PRO A 536 3.91 15.88 -11.11
N LEU A 537 3.52 15.80 -9.84
CA LEU A 537 2.14 15.52 -9.43
C LEU A 537 1.23 16.72 -9.72
N LEU A 538 1.66 17.91 -9.34
CA LEU A 538 0.89 19.14 -9.58
C LEU A 538 0.61 19.34 -11.07
N ASP A 539 1.59 19.09 -11.93
CA ASP A 539 1.42 19.18 -13.38
C ASP A 539 0.41 18.16 -13.92
N GLN A 540 0.39 16.94 -13.38
CA GLN A 540 -0.59 15.94 -13.77
C GLN A 540 -2.01 16.31 -13.33
N ILE A 541 -2.19 16.80 -12.10
CA ILE A 541 -3.50 17.26 -11.61
C ILE A 541 -4.01 18.45 -12.46
N ARG A 542 -3.15 19.40 -12.82
CA ARG A 542 -3.51 20.56 -13.68
C ARG A 542 -3.93 20.17 -15.11
N ARG A 543 -3.68 18.92 -15.55
CA ARG A 543 -4.19 18.40 -16.83
C ARG A 543 -5.68 18.07 -16.78
N ILE A 544 -6.27 17.93 -15.59
CA ILE A 544 -7.72 17.82 -15.43
C ILE A 544 -8.31 19.14 -15.92
N LYS A 545 -8.89 19.14 -17.10
CA LYS A 545 -9.58 20.33 -17.62
C LYS A 545 -11.07 20.16 -17.33
N PRO A 546 -11.72 21.15 -16.71
CA PRO A 546 -13.15 21.11 -16.56
C PRO A 546 -13.78 20.82 -17.92
N SER A 547 -14.57 19.76 -18.03
CA SER A 547 -15.35 19.53 -19.24
C SER A 547 -16.21 20.79 -19.47
N LYS A 548 -16.11 21.40 -20.66
CA LYS A 548 -16.96 22.56 -21.00
C LYS A 548 -18.42 22.16 -20.79
N PRO A 549 -19.25 23.06 -20.23
CA PRO A 549 -20.67 22.81 -19.99
C PRO A 549 -21.40 22.42 -21.25
#